data_4e445c7de6ffecdcd940e8ce2c33e824
#
_entry.id   4e445c7de6ffecdcd940e8ce2c33e824
#
_cell.length_a   1.000
_cell.length_b   1.000
_cell.length_c   1.000
_cell.angle_alpha   90.00
_cell.angle_beta   90.00
_cell.angle_gamma   90.00
#
_symmetry.space_group_name_H-M   'P 1'
#
loop_
_entity.id
_entity.type
_entity.pdbx_description
1 polymer ?
#
loop_
_entity_poly.entity_id
_entity_poly.type
_entity_poly.pdbx_seq_one_letter_code
_entity_poly.pdbx_strand_id
1 'polypeptide(L)'
;MSPRRWIVALMVGTLALPGAETPRLLTLGDSWADDLAADTPGKWLALMPGPGATDRLTDVMVRVRRHPRAAGDDPDLDRASVLVEGPRGAPRFLVRGLQGVQPGKALRLAVEYRLTVDCPLTVHHPMATTPWLLTLRILAAEGDHQDHQAVAMVRHGARSATLGLFPWWPDRTGLRDPTVEWVGDLDGDGSVDMLIDLTDGEKGEACPTLWMGSTDPLAPLLRPVAAFYQRGC
;
A
#
# COMPACT_ATOMS: atom_id res chain seq x y z
N MET A 1 1.87 16.18 30.30
CA MET A 1 1.17 16.84 29.17
C MET A 1 1.19 15.83 28.03
N SER A 2 0.05 15.28 27.62
CA SER A 2 -0.04 14.22 26.62
C SER A 2 0.11 14.83 25.23
N PRO A 3 1.01 14.33 24.35
CA PRO A 3 1.12 14.83 22.98
C PRO A 3 -0.16 14.49 22.22
N ARG A 4 -0.80 15.50 21.66
CA ARG A 4 -1.93 15.35 20.76
C ARG A 4 -1.45 14.62 19.51
N ARG A 5 -1.91 13.37 19.34
CA ARG A 5 -1.72 12.56 18.15
C ARG A 5 -2.48 13.21 16.99
N TRP A 6 -1.76 13.72 16.01
CA TRP A 6 -2.32 14.09 14.72
C TRP A 6 -2.37 12.83 13.85
N ILE A 7 -3.50 12.11 13.90
CA ILE A 7 -3.79 11.14 12.85
C ILE A 7 -4.23 11.98 11.65
N VAL A 8 -3.35 12.10 10.67
CA VAL A 8 -3.73 12.61 9.35
C VAL A 8 -4.57 11.52 8.69
N ALA A 9 -5.86 11.53 8.98
CA ALA A 9 -6.82 10.76 8.22
C ALA A 9 -6.84 11.35 6.80
N LEU A 10 -6.13 10.71 5.88
CA LEU A 10 -6.25 11.00 4.46
C LEU A 10 -7.69 10.61 4.07
N MET A 11 -8.62 11.57 4.09
CA MET A 11 -9.94 11.38 3.53
C MET A 11 -9.77 11.23 2.02
N VAL A 12 -9.74 9.99 1.55
CA VAL A 12 -9.87 9.66 0.14
C VAL A 12 -11.31 9.94 -0.25
N GLY A 13 -11.58 11.20 -0.59
CA GLY A 13 -12.87 11.62 -1.15
C GLY A 13 -12.98 11.12 -2.58
N THR A 14 -13.26 9.85 -2.78
CA THR A 14 -13.73 9.34 -4.05
C THR A 14 -15.17 9.77 -4.24
N LEU A 15 -15.44 10.57 -5.27
CA LEU A 15 -16.80 10.72 -5.82
C LEU A 15 -17.21 9.34 -6.36
N ALA A 16 -17.76 8.51 -5.48
CA ALA A 16 -18.28 7.20 -5.88
C ALA A 16 -19.48 7.43 -6.80
N LEU A 17 -19.42 6.93 -8.00
CA LEU A 17 -20.59 6.78 -8.86
C LEU A 17 -21.59 5.88 -8.12
N PRO A 18 -22.89 6.22 -8.11
CA PRO A 18 -23.88 5.39 -7.45
C PRO A 18 -23.86 3.98 -8.06
N GLY A 19 -23.58 2.98 -7.21
CA GLY A 19 -23.46 1.58 -7.61
C GLY A 19 -22.02 1.06 -7.80
N ALA A 20 -21.01 1.91 -7.77
CA ALA A 20 -19.61 1.46 -7.79
C ALA A 20 -19.22 0.88 -6.41
N GLU A 21 -18.62 -0.31 -6.43
CA GLU A 21 -18.05 -0.90 -5.21
C GLU A 21 -16.89 -0.03 -4.70
N THR A 22 -16.81 0.20 -3.40
CA THR A 22 -15.69 0.94 -2.80
C THR A 22 -14.41 0.14 -3.01
N PRO A 23 -13.34 0.73 -3.57
CA PRO A 23 -12.05 0.06 -3.73
C PRO A 23 -11.50 -0.44 -2.39
N ARG A 24 -10.97 -1.66 -2.40
CA ARG A 24 -10.42 -2.32 -1.21
C ARG A 24 -9.09 -2.98 -1.53
N LEU A 25 -8.22 -2.97 -0.54
CA LEU A 25 -6.93 -3.63 -0.52
C LEU A 25 -6.89 -4.60 0.65
N LEU A 26 -6.22 -5.73 0.48
CA LEU A 26 -5.93 -6.68 1.54
C LEU A 26 -4.54 -7.25 1.29
N THR A 27 -3.67 -7.17 2.28
CA THR A 27 -2.37 -7.85 2.29
C THR A 27 -2.47 -9.14 3.08
N LEU A 28 -1.56 -10.08 2.79
CA LEU A 28 -1.55 -11.36 3.51
C LEU A 28 -0.76 -11.26 4.79
N GLY A 29 -1.24 -11.92 5.81
CA GLY A 29 -0.63 -11.99 7.12
C GLY A 29 -1.66 -12.34 8.18
N ASP A 30 -1.22 -12.53 9.39
CA ASP A 30 -2.10 -12.60 10.53
C ASP A 30 -2.61 -11.18 10.83
N SER A 31 -3.92 -11.05 10.91
CA SER A 31 -4.60 -9.78 11.16
C SER A 31 -5.49 -9.93 12.38
N TRP A 32 -5.76 -8.83 13.06
CA TRP A 32 -6.84 -8.82 14.04
C TRP A 32 -8.18 -8.90 13.31
N ALA A 33 -9.14 -9.63 13.91
CA ALA A 33 -10.45 -9.81 13.27
C ALA A 33 -11.18 -8.49 13.01
N ASP A 34 -10.91 -7.48 13.85
CA ASP A 34 -11.50 -6.14 13.74
C ASP A 34 -10.90 -5.29 12.61
N ASP A 35 -9.69 -5.63 12.14
CA ASP A 35 -9.07 -4.97 10.99
C ASP A 35 -9.70 -5.44 9.68
N LEU A 36 -10.40 -6.59 9.72
CA LEU A 36 -11.08 -7.15 8.57
C LEU A 36 -12.54 -6.69 8.53
N ALA A 37 -12.92 -5.98 7.49
CA ALA A 37 -14.31 -5.57 7.30
C ALA A 37 -15.24 -6.80 7.21
N ALA A 38 -16.48 -6.65 7.65
CA ALA A 38 -17.48 -7.73 7.67
C ALA A 38 -17.72 -8.35 6.29
N ASP A 39 -17.53 -7.59 5.22
CA ASP A 39 -17.66 -8.02 3.82
C ASP A 39 -16.32 -8.44 3.18
N THR A 40 -15.25 -8.62 3.96
CA THR A 40 -13.96 -9.17 3.49
C THR A 40 -14.12 -10.53 2.79
N PRO A 41 -14.92 -11.50 3.28
CA PRO A 41 -15.18 -12.73 2.54
C PRO A 41 -15.83 -12.46 1.17
N GLY A 42 -15.44 -13.22 0.16
CA GLY A 42 -16.02 -13.13 -1.18
C GLY A 42 -14.99 -13.16 -2.31
N LYS A 43 -15.40 -12.67 -3.48
CA LYS A 43 -14.56 -12.64 -4.67
C LYS A 43 -13.60 -11.46 -4.63
N TRP A 44 -12.33 -11.72 -4.96
CA TRP A 44 -11.25 -10.76 -5.04
C TRP A 44 -10.38 -11.04 -6.27
N LEU A 45 -9.60 -10.05 -6.67
CA LEU A 45 -8.48 -10.23 -7.58
C LEU A 45 -7.20 -10.35 -6.76
N ALA A 46 -6.48 -11.44 -6.94
CA ALA A 46 -5.18 -11.69 -6.33
C ALA A 46 -4.07 -11.36 -7.33
N LEU A 47 -3.11 -10.54 -6.93
CA LEU A 47 -1.89 -10.35 -7.70
C LEU A 47 -0.93 -11.48 -7.39
N MET A 48 -0.88 -12.45 -8.29
CA MET A 48 -0.02 -13.64 -8.17
C MET A 48 1.34 -13.36 -8.79
N PRO A 49 2.44 -13.73 -8.10
CA PRO A 49 3.78 -13.70 -8.69
C PRO A 49 3.84 -14.54 -9.96
N GLY A 50 4.37 -13.98 -11.02
CA GLY A 50 4.62 -14.66 -12.27
C GLY A 50 6.10 -14.67 -12.66
N PRO A 51 6.48 -15.33 -13.74
CA PRO A 51 7.86 -15.40 -14.21
C PRO A 51 8.34 -14.04 -14.74
N GLY A 52 9.65 -13.79 -14.57
CA GLY A 52 10.28 -12.54 -15.05
C GLY A 52 9.66 -11.30 -14.43
N ALA A 53 9.39 -10.30 -15.25
CA ALA A 53 8.80 -9.03 -14.86
C ALA A 53 7.26 -9.01 -15.01
N THR A 54 6.60 -10.15 -14.97
CA THR A 54 5.15 -10.25 -15.15
C THR A 54 4.53 -10.88 -13.91
N ASP A 55 3.55 -10.21 -13.33
CA ASP A 55 2.63 -10.79 -12.37
C ASP A 55 1.28 -11.08 -13.04
N ARG A 56 0.36 -11.70 -12.34
CA ARG A 56 -0.95 -12.05 -12.88
C ARG A 56 -2.06 -11.77 -11.89
N LEU A 57 -3.02 -10.99 -12.32
CA LEU A 57 -4.29 -10.82 -11.62
C LEU A 57 -5.19 -12.04 -11.90
N THR A 58 -5.68 -12.66 -10.85
CA THR A 58 -6.49 -13.87 -10.92
C THR A 58 -7.66 -13.77 -9.95
N ASP A 59 -8.84 -14.20 -10.41
CA ASP A 59 -9.99 -14.34 -9.52
C ASP A 59 -9.71 -15.37 -8.43
N VAL A 60 -9.99 -15.00 -7.20
CA VAL A 60 -9.88 -15.85 -6.03
C VAL A 60 -11.09 -15.68 -5.12
N MET A 61 -11.32 -16.67 -4.26
CA MET A 61 -12.28 -16.57 -3.19
C MET A 61 -11.54 -16.34 -1.87
N VAL A 62 -11.91 -15.30 -1.15
CA VAL A 62 -11.38 -15.00 0.16
C VAL A 62 -12.33 -15.49 1.22
N ARG A 63 -11.80 -16.18 2.22
CA ARG A 63 -12.48 -16.55 3.45
C ARG A 63 -11.71 -16.01 4.65
N VAL A 64 -12.42 -15.68 5.70
CA VAL A 64 -11.83 -15.28 6.97
C VAL A 64 -12.01 -16.40 7.97
N ARG A 65 -10.91 -16.90 8.53
CA ARG A 65 -10.89 -17.89 9.59
C ARG A 65 -10.53 -17.22 10.90
N ARG A 66 -11.48 -17.14 11.83
CA ARG A 66 -11.18 -16.67 13.19
C ARG A 66 -10.48 -17.78 13.97
N HIS A 67 -9.48 -17.43 14.74
CA HIS A 67 -8.77 -18.33 15.62
C HIS A 67 -9.39 -18.34 17.01
N PRO A 68 -9.51 -19.52 17.65
CA PRO A 68 -9.90 -19.57 19.04
C PRO A 68 -8.84 -18.84 19.89
N ARG A 69 -9.28 -18.09 20.88
CA ARG A 69 -8.40 -17.42 21.84
C ARG A 69 -7.55 -18.45 22.57
N ALA A 70 -6.26 -18.15 22.71
CA ALA A 70 -5.39 -18.90 23.61
C ALA A 70 -5.57 -18.40 25.06
N ALA A 71 -5.26 -19.27 26.02
CA ALA A 71 -5.27 -18.85 27.43
C ALA A 71 -4.17 -17.80 27.64
N GLY A 72 -4.57 -16.59 28.03
CA GLY A 72 -3.68 -15.45 28.23
C GLY A 72 -3.68 -14.40 27.14
N ASP A 73 -4.43 -14.62 26.06
CA ASP A 73 -4.66 -13.58 25.05
C ASP A 73 -5.52 -12.45 25.62
N ASP A 74 -5.26 -11.24 25.13
CA ASP A 74 -6.08 -10.07 25.44
C ASP A 74 -7.54 -10.34 25.05
N PRO A 75 -8.51 -10.20 25.99
CA PRO A 75 -9.92 -10.48 25.72
C PRO A 75 -10.52 -9.62 24.62
N ASP A 76 -9.92 -8.48 24.31
CA ASP A 76 -10.43 -7.52 23.33
C ASP A 76 -9.85 -7.75 21.92
N LEU A 77 -8.94 -8.72 21.76
CA LEU A 77 -8.25 -8.96 20.49
C LEU A 77 -8.49 -10.39 19.97
N ASP A 78 -9.36 -10.52 18.98
CA ASP A 78 -9.55 -11.76 18.23
C ASP A 78 -8.60 -11.82 17.02
N ARG A 79 -7.85 -12.91 16.89
CA ARG A 79 -7.00 -13.14 15.70
C ARG A 79 -7.80 -13.76 14.57
N ALA A 80 -7.46 -13.38 13.35
CA ALA A 80 -8.03 -13.97 12.16
C ALA A 80 -6.97 -14.16 11.07
N SER A 81 -7.13 -15.20 10.27
CA SER A 81 -6.32 -15.42 9.08
C SER A 81 -7.18 -15.28 7.84
N VAL A 82 -6.62 -14.67 6.83
CA VAL A 82 -7.20 -14.58 5.51
C VAL A 82 -6.81 -15.82 4.72
N LEU A 83 -7.81 -16.61 4.32
CA LEU A 83 -7.63 -17.79 3.50
C LEU A 83 -7.99 -17.44 2.06
N VAL A 84 -7.06 -17.69 1.15
CA VAL A 84 -7.25 -17.46 -0.29
C VAL A 84 -7.44 -18.80 -0.99
N GLU A 85 -8.61 -19.01 -1.57
CA GLU A 85 -8.92 -20.19 -2.37
C GLU A 85 -8.76 -19.83 -3.86
N GLY A 86 -7.82 -20.50 -4.52
CA GLY A 86 -7.51 -20.22 -5.93
C GLY A 86 -6.24 -20.91 -6.40
N PRO A 87 -5.52 -20.33 -7.34
CA PRO A 87 -4.25 -20.87 -7.84
C PRO A 87 -3.23 -21.08 -6.72
N ARG A 88 -2.32 -22.03 -6.94
CA ARG A 88 -1.24 -22.31 -5.98
C ARG A 88 -0.29 -21.12 -5.86
N GLY A 89 0.18 -20.87 -4.66
CA GLY A 89 1.13 -19.81 -4.31
C GLY A 89 0.50 -18.70 -3.46
N ALA A 90 1.34 -17.91 -2.81
CA ALA A 90 0.90 -16.76 -2.05
C ALA A 90 0.77 -15.54 -2.98
N PRO A 91 -0.38 -14.87 -3.02
CA PRO A 91 -0.50 -13.59 -3.71
C PRO A 91 0.37 -12.52 -3.02
N ARG A 92 0.76 -11.50 -3.77
CA ARG A 92 1.42 -10.32 -3.19
C ARG A 92 0.43 -9.52 -2.37
N PHE A 93 -0.73 -9.28 -2.96
CA PHE A 93 -1.88 -8.61 -2.33
C PHE A 93 -3.16 -8.93 -3.08
N LEU A 94 -4.28 -8.53 -2.51
CA LEU A 94 -5.61 -8.71 -3.07
C LEU A 94 -6.29 -7.35 -3.22
N VAL A 95 -7.05 -7.20 -4.30
CA VAL A 95 -7.82 -5.97 -4.57
C VAL A 95 -9.25 -6.32 -4.97
N ARG A 96 -10.18 -5.42 -4.65
CA ARG A 96 -11.58 -5.51 -5.05
C ARG A 96 -12.15 -4.14 -5.33
N GLY A 97 -13.11 -4.03 -6.25
CA GLY A 97 -13.80 -2.76 -6.56
C GLY A 97 -12.94 -1.72 -7.30
N LEU A 98 -11.77 -2.09 -7.83
CA LEU A 98 -10.94 -1.18 -8.62
C LEU A 98 -11.48 -1.10 -10.05
N GLN A 99 -11.77 0.13 -10.49
CA GLN A 99 -12.19 0.38 -11.88
C GLN A 99 -11.01 0.13 -12.84
N GLY A 100 -11.29 -0.49 -13.98
CA GLY A 100 -10.28 -0.78 -15.01
C GLY A 100 -9.46 -2.03 -14.75
N VAL A 101 -9.32 -2.46 -13.49
CA VAL A 101 -8.53 -3.63 -13.11
C VAL A 101 -9.32 -4.91 -13.35
N GLN A 102 -8.76 -5.82 -14.15
CA GLN A 102 -9.38 -7.09 -14.55
C GLN A 102 -8.40 -8.25 -14.45
N PRO A 103 -8.89 -9.51 -14.39
CA PRO A 103 -8.02 -10.68 -14.49
C PRO A 103 -7.13 -10.60 -15.74
N GLY A 104 -5.84 -10.83 -15.58
CA GLY A 104 -4.91 -10.75 -16.69
C GLY A 104 -3.46 -10.61 -16.26
N LYS A 105 -2.62 -10.21 -17.19
CA LYS A 105 -1.20 -9.91 -16.91
C LYS A 105 -1.09 -8.50 -16.33
N ALA A 106 -0.27 -8.36 -15.29
CA ALA A 106 0.17 -7.10 -14.73
C ALA A 106 1.69 -6.99 -14.91
N LEU A 107 2.17 -5.84 -15.37
CA LEU A 107 3.59 -5.59 -15.47
C LEU A 107 4.15 -5.32 -14.08
N ARG A 108 5.25 -5.99 -13.73
CA ARG A 108 5.99 -5.72 -12.48
C ARG A 108 7.30 -5.03 -12.80
N LEU A 109 7.56 -3.92 -12.14
CA LEU A 109 8.77 -3.11 -12.33
C LEU A 109 9.72 -3.19 -11.13
N ALA A 110 9.17 -3.23 -9.91
CA ALA A 110 9.94 -3.42 -8.68
C ALA A 110 9.10 -4.08 -7.58
N VAL A 111 9.74 -4.72 -6.62
CA VAL A 111 9.12 -5.30 -5.41
C VAL A 111 10.07 -5.20 -4.22
N GLU A 112 9.50 -5.11 -3.02
CA GLU A 112 10.22 -5.23 -1.74
C GLU A 112 11.43 -4.28 -1.65
N TYR A 113 11.21 -3.02 -2.08
CA TYR A 113 12.25 -2.01 -2.04
C TYR A 113 12.09 -1.13 -0.79
N ARG A 114 13.14 -1.07 0.03
CA ARG A 114 13.20 -0.14 1.16
C ARG A 114 13.63 1.22 0.66
N LEU A 115 12.78 2.23 0.88
CA LEU A 115 13.04 3.57 0.45
C LEU A 115 13.80 4.33 1.55
N THR A 116 14.99 4.84 1.23
CA THR A 116 15.79 5.66 2.13
C THR A 116 16.06 7.04 1.52
N VAL A 117 16.48 8.00 2.35
CA VAL A 117 16.77 9.36 1.88
C VAL A 117 17.87 9.38 0.82
N ASP A 118 18.87 8.51 0.98
CA ASP A 118 20.05 8.47 0.10
C ASP A 118 19.91 7.49 -1.06
N CYS A 119 18.84 6.69 -1.08
CA CYS A 119 18.64 5.67 -2.09
C CYS A 119 17.23 5.78 -2.72
N PRO A 120 17.07 6.67 -3.72
CA PRO A 120 15.80 6.78 -4.45
C PRO A 120 15.55 5.55 -5.32
N LEU A 121 14.29 5.19 -5.49
CA LEU A 121 13.88 4.17 -6.43
C LEU A 121 13.64 4.80 -7.80
N THR A 122 14.38 4.34 -8.81
CA THR A 122 14.16 4.70 -10.22
C THR A 122 13.51 3.53 -10.94
N VAL A 123 12.37 3.79 -11.58
CA VAL A 123 11.58 2.78 -12.29
C VAL A 123 11.41 3.18 -13.75
N HIS A 124 11.67 2.26 -14.66
CA HIS A 124 11.51 2.44 -16.10
C HIS A 124 10.31 1.63 -16.59
N HIS A 125 9.23 2.31 -16.95
CA HIS A 125 8.09 1.67 -17.61
C HIS A 125 8.40 1.52 -19.10
N PRO A 126 8.17 0.34 -19.72
CA PRO A 126 8.51 0.11 -21.14
C PRO A 126 7.83 1.07 -22.13
N MET A 127 6.67 1.59 -21.77
CA MET A 127 5.91 2.54 -22.60
C MET A 127 6.28 4.00 -22.33
N ALA A 128 7.07 4.30 -21.30
CA ALA A 128 7.44 5.65 -20.90
C ALA A 128 8.84 6.02 -21.42
N THR A 129 8.98 7.26 -21.91
CA THR A 129 10.27 7.80 -22.36
C THR A 129 11.14 8.33 -21.23
N THR A 130 10.52 8.67 -20.09
CA THR A 130 11.19 9.18 -18.90
C THR A 130 10.98 8.24 -17.72
N PRO A 131 11.98 8.09 -16.83
CA PRO A 131 11.82 7.25 -15.65
C PRO A 131 10.86 7.89 -14.65
N TRP A 132 10.26 7.03 -13.83
CA TRP A 132 9.61 7.40 -12.59
C TRP A 132 10.64 7.40 -11.47
N LEU A 133 10.64 8.44 -10.65
CA LEU A 133 11.57 8.60 -9.55
C LEU A 133 10.79 8.75 -8.25
N LEU A 134 10.94 7.78 -7.35
CA LEU A 134 10.41 7.82 -6.00
C LEU A 134 11.54 8.20 -5.04
N THR A 135 11.32 9.24 -4.24
CA THR A 135 12.31 9.81 -3.33
C THR A 135 11.73 10.02 -1.94
N LEU A 136 12.58 9.90 -0.93
CA LEU A 136 12.35 10.46 0.39
C LEU A 136 13.10 11.77 0.56
N ARG A 137 12.44 12.74 1.15
CA ARG A 137 13.04 14.02 1.45
C ARG A 137 12.75 14.39 2.91
N ILE A 138 13.81 14.65 3.67
CA ILE A 138 13.67 15.16 5.03
C ILE A 138 13.25 16.62 4.95
N LEU A 139 12.23 16.97 5.72
CA LEU A 139 11.85 18.34 5.95
C LEU A 139 12.62 18.86 7.17
N ALA A 140 13.12 20.09 7.11
CA ALA A 140 13.79 20.70 8.26
C ALA A 140 12.83 20.74 9.45
N ALA A 141 13.30 20.31 10.62
CA ALA A 141 12.56 20.50 11.86
C ALA A 141 12.53 21.99 12.21
N GLU A 142 11.37 22.55 12.47
CA GLU A 142 11.25 23.87 13.07
C GLU A 142 11.34 23.73 14.60
N GLY A 143 12.45 24.13 15.19
CA GLY A 143 12.66 24.21 16.65
C GLY A 143 13.54 23.09 17.24
N ASP A 144 13.79 23.20 18.58
CA ASP A 144 14.67 22.32 19.37
C ASP A 144 14.14 20.90 19.59
N HIS A 145 12.95 20.59 19.09
CA HIS A 145 12.36 19.25 19.20
C HIS A 145 12.71 18.45 17.95
N GLN A 146 13.34 17.31 18.17
CA GLN A 146 13.89 16.37 17.19
C GLN A 146 12.82 15.63 16.34
N ASP A 147 11.64 16.21 16.17
CA ASP A 147 10.58 15.61 15.36
C ASP A 147 10.82 15.92 13.88
N HIS A 148 11.78 15.23 13.28
CA HIS A 148 11.98 15.30 11.84
C HIS A 148 10.79 14.67 11.13
N GLN A 149 10.36 15.32 10.05
CA GLN A 149 9.39 14.77 9.13
C GLN A 149 10.07 14.44 7.81
N ALA A 150 9.67 13.38 7.18
CA ALA A 150 10.05 13.08 5.82
C ALA A 150 8.81 13.05 4.92
N VAL A 151 9.01 13.41 3.67
CA VAL A 151 8.00 13.38 2.62
C VAL A 151 8.38 12.36 1.55
N ALA A 152 7.47 11.46 1.23
CA ALA A 152 7.60 10.59 0.08
C ALA A 152 7.02 11.29 -1.15
N MET A 153 7.81 11.36 -2.21
CA MET A 153 7.45 12.05 -3.45
C MET A 153 7.74 11.17 -4.66
N VAL A 154 6.85 11.24 -5.65
CA VAL A 154 7.06 10.63 -6.96
C VAL A 154 7.17 11.71 -8.01
N ARG A 155 8.08 11.56 -8.96
CA ARG A 155 8.25 12.43 -10.12
C ARG A 155 8.31 11.61 -11.41
N HIS A 156 7.64 12.09 -12.43
CA HIS A 156 7.71 11.60 -13.80
C HIS A 156 7.72 12.77 -14.79
N GLY A 157 8.87 13.01 -15.43
CA GLY A 157 9.07 14.21 -16.24
C GLY A 157 8.91 15.49 -15.42
N ALA A 158 8.01 16.36 -15.85
CA ALA A 158 7.68 17.63 -15.17
C ALA A 158 6.58 17.47 -14.09
N ARG A 159 5.92 16.31 -14.01
CA ARG A 159 4.84 16.04 -13.05
C ARG A 159 5.41 15.48 -11.75
N SER A 160 4.79 15.82 -10.63
CA SER A 160 5.12 15.25 -9.31
C SER A 160 3.88 15.04 -8.47
N ALA A 161 3.97 14.09 -7.55
CA ALA A 161 2.95 13.82 -6.54
C ALA A 161 3.62 13.61 -5.18
N THR A 162 2.99 14.14 -4.13
CA THR A 162 3.34 13.82 -2.75
C THR A 162 2.48 12.65 -2.30
N LEU A 163 3.12 11.58 -1.82
CA LEU A 163 2.42 10.38 -1.34
C LEU A 163 2.02 10.51 0.12
N GLY A 164 2.86 11.12 0.94
CA GLY A 164 2.57 11.33 2.35
C GLY A 164 3.71 11.95 3.12
N LEU A 165 3.38 12.37 4.34
CA LEU A 165 4.34 12.79 5.36
C LEU A 165 4.38 11.70 6.41
N PHE A 166 5.56 11.39 6.92
CA PHE A 166 5.71 10.45 8.03
C PHE A 166 6.80 10.93 8.98
N PRO A 167 6.73 10.58 10.27
CA PRO A 167 7.77 10.87 11.23
C PRO A 167 9.07 10.18 10.83
N TRP A 168 10.19 10.90 10.89
CA TRP A 168 11.50 10.34 10.56
C TRP A 168 12.50 10.67 11.67
N TRP A 169 13.22 9.67 12.13
CA TRP A 169 14.23 9.82 13.18
C TRP A 169 15.52 9.12 12.77
N PRO A 170 16.61 9.86 12.54
CA PRO A 170 17.86 9.28 12.06
C PRO A 170 18.49 8.28 13.04
N ASP A 171 18.24 8.45 14.35
CA ASP A 171 18.93 7.69 15.41
C ASP A 171 18.06 6.61 16.07
N ARG A 172 16.82 6.40 15.65
CA ARG A 172 15.98 5.36 16.23
C ARG A 172 16.19 4.02 15.53
N THR A 173 16.87 3.12 16.24
CA THR A 173 16.89 1.70 15.88
C THR A 173 15.51 1.09 16.14
N GLY A 174 14.91 0.49 15.11
CA GLY A 174 13.63 -0.22 15.24
C GLY A 174 12.44 0.38 14.52
N LEU A 175 12.53 1.60 14.01
CA LEU A 175 11.54 2.13 13.07
C LEU A 175 11.80 1.58 11.67
N ARG A 176 10.72 1.30 10.95
CA ARG A 176 10.83 0.84 9.56
C ARG A 176 10.91 2.04 8.63
N ASP A 177 11.88 2.00 7.72
CA ASP A 177 11.83 2.87 6.56
C ASP A 177 10.60 2.52 5.72
N PRO A 178 10.01 3.51 5.02
CA PRO A 178 8.95 3.23 4.07
C PRO A 178 9.32 2.11 3.12
N THR A 179 8.38 1.19 2.93
CA THR A 179 8.57 0.03 2.08
C THR A 179 7.71 0.14 0.84
N VAL A 180 8.34 0.05 -0.31
CA VAL A 180 7.67 -0.13 -1.59
C VAL A 180 7.47 -1.62 -1.78
N GLU A 181 6.26 -2.11 -1.54
CA GLU A 181 5.96 -3.54 -1.63
C GLU A 181 5.86 -4.01 -3.07
N TRP A 182 5.32 -3.14 -3.94
CA TRP A 182 5.16 -3.44 -5.37
C TRP A 182 5.08 -2.17 -6.20
N VAL A 183 5.68 -2.20 -7.39
CA VAL A 183 5.55 -1.18 -8.45
C VAL A 183 5.30 -1.88 -9.77
N GLY A 184 4.35 -1.39 -10.53
CA GLY A 184 4.04 -1.96 -11.84
C GLY A 184 2.95 -1.19 -12.57
N ASP A 185 2.32 -1.87 -13.51
CA ASP A 185 1.14 -1.40 -14.24
C ASP A 185 0.06 -2.46 -14.02
N LEU A 186 -0.89 -2.14 -13.14
CA LEU A 186 -1.89 -3.09 -12.63
C LEU A 186 -3.09 -3.22 -13.57
N ASP A 187 -3.49 -2.13 -14.18
CA ASP A 187 -4.66 -2.04 -15.07
C ASP A 187 -4.31 -2.00 -16.56
N GLY A 188 -3.02 -1.92 -16.91
CA GLY A 188 -2.53 -1.95 -18.28
C GLY A 188 -2.69 -0.61 -19.01
N ASP A 189 -2.85 0.51 -18.29
CA ASP A 189 -3.03 1.84 -18.89
C ASP A 189 -1.72 2.50 -19.35
N GLY A 190 -0.57 1.88 -19.08
CA GLY A 190 0.77 2.38 -19.41
C GLY A 190 1.32 3.36 -18.37
N SER A 191 0.66 3.54 -17.25
CA SER A 191 1.15 4.30 -16.10
C SER A 191 1.76 3.40 -15.04
N VAL A 192 2.35 3.98 -14.02
CA VAL A 192 2.93 3.23 -12.91
C VAL A 192 2.02 3.30 -11.71
N ASP A 193 1.66 2.13 -11.19
CA ASP A 193 0.94 1.94 -9.94
C ASP A 193 1.89 1.47 -8.86
N MET A 194 1.57 1.76 -7.60
CA MET A 194 2.46 1.46 -6.48
C MET A 194 1.69 1.00 -5.25
N LEU A 195 2.17 -0.07 -4.61
CA LEU A 195 1.78 -0.42 -3.25
C LEU A 195 2.90 -0.01 -2.31
N ILE A 196 2.64 0.93 -1.42
CA ILE A 196 3.63 1.54 -0.52
C ILE A 196 3.10 1.57 0.90
N ASP A 197 3.92 1.11 1.84
CA ASP A 197 3.71 1.31 3.26
C ASP A 197 4.58 2.48 3.74
N LEU A 198 3.92 3.55 4.17
CA LEU A 198 4.54 4.76 4.71
C LEU A 198 4.46 4.83 6.23
N THR A 199 4.06 3.77 6.91
CA THR A 199 4.05 3.74 8.37
C THR A 199 5.48 3.65 8.91
N ASP A 200 5.69 4.24 10.07
CA ASP A 200 6.96 4.18 10.78
C ASP A 200 7.22 2.80 11.42
N GLY A 201 6.23 1.92 11.37
CA GLY A 201 6.28 0.59 11.97
C GLY A 201 6.36 0.62 13.50
N GLU A 202 6.12 1.77 14.14
CA GLU A 202 6.00 1.85 15.59
C GLU A 202 4.89 0.89 16.02
N LYS A 203 5.19 -0.01 16.95
CA LYS A 203 4.29 -1.08 17.42
C LYS A 203 3.90 -2.13 16.36
N GLY A 204 4.68 -2.26 15.29
CA GLY A 204 4.39 -3.23 14.23
C GLY A 204 3.19 -2.88 13.35
N GLU A 205 2.64 -1.67 13.47
CA GLU A 205 1.57 -1.19 12.60
C GLU A 205 2.03 -1.13 11.14
N ALA A 206 1.14 -1.44 10.22
CA ALA A 206 1.34 -1.29 8.77
C ALA A 206 0.08 -0.70 8.13
N CYS A 207 0.27 0.17 7.15
CA CYS A 207 -0.83 0.74 6.39
C CYS A 207 -0.48 0.84 4.90
N PRO A 208 -0.22 -0.32 4.24
CA PRO A 208 0.03 -0.30 2.82
C PRO A 208 -1.11 0.36 2.06
N THR A 209 -0.73 1.30 1.22
CA THR A 209 -1.66 2.07 0.39
C THR A 209 -1.36 1.82 -1.07
N LEU A 210 -2.40 1.45 -1.82
CA LEU A 210 -2.34 1.31 -3.27
C LEU A 210 -2.60 2.66 -3.92
N TRP A 211 -1.65 3.07 -4.75
CA TRP A 211 -1.69 4.27 -5.56
C TRP A 211 -1.78 3.88 -7.03
N MET A 212 -2.78 4.43 -7.72
CA MET A 212 -2.94 4.24 -9.16
C MET A 212 -2.44 5.46 -9.91
N GLY A 213 -1.63 5.20 -10.93
CA GLY A 213 -1.13 6.22 -11.83
C GLY A 213 -2.15 6.67 -12.86
N SER A 214 -1.79 7.69 -13.63
CA SER A 214 -2.58 8.12 -14.77
C SER A 214 -1.71 8.69 -15.88
N THR A 215 -1.95 8.26 -17.10
CA THR A 215 -1.37 8.81 -18.31
C THR A 215 -2.07 10.12 -18.74
N ASP A 216 -3.26 10.40 -18.22
CA ASP A 216 -3.96 11.67 -18.47
C ASP A 216 -3.20 12.84 -17.84
N PRO A 217 -2.72 13.82 -18.62
CA PRO A 217 -1.99 14.98 -18.11
C PRO A 217 -2.83 15.88 -17.17
N LEU A 218 -4.14 15.82 -17.26
CA LEU A 218 -5.07 16.62 -16.45
C LEU A 218 -5.42 15.93 -15.11
N ALA A 219 -5.21 14.62 -15.01
CA ALA A 219 -5.43 13.88 -13.77
C ALA A 219 -4.20 14.00 -12.83
N PRO A 220 -4.33 13.78 -11.53
CA PRO A 220 -3.18 13.60 -10.63
C PRO A 220 -2.22 12.54 -11.16
N LEU A 221 -0.90 12.75 -11.00
CA LEU A 221 0.12 11.78 -11.42
C LEU A 221 -0.09 10.42 -10.77
N LEU A 222 -0.41 10.41 -9.49
CA LEU A 222 -0.79 9.25 -8.67
C LEU A 222 -1.94 9.67 -7.77
N ARG A 223 -2.88 8.76 -7.54
CA ARG A 223 -3.95 8.92 -6.57
C ARG A 223 -4.06 7.70 -5.66
N PRO A 224 -4.26 7.86 -4.35
CA PRO A 224 -4.53 6.73 -3.48
C PRO A 224 -5.93 6.18 -3.82
N VAL A 225 -6.04 4.86 -3.91
CA VAL A 225 -7.32 4.21 -4.25
C VAL A 225 -7.80 3.25 -3.18
N ALA A 226 -6.91 2.61 -2.46
CA ALA A 226 -7.25 1.70 -1.38
C ALA A 226 -6.09 1.63 -0.37
N ALA A 227 -6.42 1.41 0.90
CA ALA A 227 -5.45 1.17 1.95
C ALA A 227 -5.93 0.01 2.82
N PHE A 228 -4.98 -0.70 3.42
CA PHE A 228 -5.26 -1.74 4.40
C PHE A 228 -4.48 -1.44 5.68
N TYR A 229 -5.21 -1.13 6.75
CA TYR A 229 -4.59 -0.90 8.06
C TYR A 229 -4.48 -2.21 8.82
N GLN A 230 -3.28 -2.54 9.28
CA GLN A 230 -2.98 -3.69 10.10
C GLN A 230 -2.39 -3.22 11.42
N ARG A 231 -3.03 -3.59 12.52
CA ARG A 231 -2.48 -3.32 13.85
C ARG A 231 -1.30 -4.24 14.11
N GLY A 232 -0.29 -3.68 14.76
CA GLY A 232 0.84 -4.46 15.26
C GLY A 232 0.47 -5.37 16.44
N CYS A 233 1.28 -6.37 16.63
CA CYS A 233 1.21 -7.27 17.80
C CYS A 233 1.85 -6.65 19.02
#